data_91cea2557a8f0911f102a6e10373af29
#
_entry.id   91cea2557a8f0911f102a6e10373af29
#
_cell.length_a   1.000
_cell.length_b   1.000
_cell.length_c   1.000
_cell.angle_alpha   90.00
_cell.angle_beta   90.00
_cell.angle_gamma   90.00
#
_symmetry.space_group_name_H-M   'P 1'
#
loop_
_entity.id
_entity.type
_entity.pdbx_description
1 polymer ?
#
loop_
_entity_poly.entity_id
_entity_poly.type
_entity_poly.pdbx_seq_one_letter_code
_entity_poly.pdbx_strand_id
1 'polypeptide(L)'
;KPVASFTIASTPRTYNRQTQQYEDGTALFLRCSAWNDLARHISQSCSKGMRVIAQGRLSQRSYQAQDGTNRTVVEMTVDEIGPSLRYATAQVTKQGGRNGYQGGGTYGNPNGQPPQPPQQTTPPPASDPWANGGSGHTPDMFAADTGDPEF
;
A
#
# COMPACT_ATOMS: atom_id res chain seq x y z
N LYS A 1 12.94 -2.13 21.96
CA LYS A 1 12.52 -2.17 20.52
C LYS A 1 11.00 -2.32 20.49
N PRO A 2 10.26 -1.47 19.78
CA PRO A 2 8.82 -1.60 19.68
C PRO A 2 8.44 -2.89 18.98
N VAL A 3 7.37 -3.54 19.46
CA VAL A 3 6.79 -4.73 18.87
C VAL A 3 5.26 -4.56 18.82
N ALA A 4 4.66 -4.97 17.70
CA ALA A 4 3.22 -5.08 17.57
C ALA A 4 2.85 -6.56 17.41
N SER A 5 1.99 -7.05 18.29
CA SER A 5 1.44 -8.41 18.23
C SER A 5 -0.05 -8.33 17.93
N PHE A 6 -0.50 -9.06 16.92
CA PHE A 6 -1.88 -9.09 16.48
C PHE A 6 -2.23 -10.42 15.83
N THR A 7 -3.52 -10.66 15.61
CA THR A 7 -3.99 -11.89 14.95
C THR A 7 -4.70 -11.51 13.65
N ILE A 8 -4.30 -12.16 12.56
CA ILE A 8 -5.01 -12.09 11.29
C ILE A 8 -5.99 -13.27 11.23
N ALA A 9 -7.25 -12.96 10.94
CA ALA A 9 -8.29 -13.96 10.70
C ALA A 9 -8.57 -14.02 9.19
N SER A 10 -8.64 -15.24 8.65
CA SER A 10 -9.02 -15.50 7.27
C SER A 10 -10.07 -16.61 7.22
N THR A 11 -11.23 -16.28 6.67
CA THR A 11 -12.30 -17.26 6.45
C THR A 11 -12.49 -17.43 4.95
N PRO A 12 -12.07 -18.55 4.36
CA PRO A 12 -12.31 -18.82 2.94
C PRO A 12 -13.81 -19.06 2.71
N ARG A 13 -14.34 -18.56 1.61
CA ARG A 13 -15.70 -18.85 1.17
C ARG A 13 -15.64 -19.78 -0.02
N THR A 14 -16.35 -20.89 0.05
CA THR A 14 -16.42 -21.90 -0.99
C THR A 14 -17.83 -21.97 -1.52
N TYR A 15 -17.98 -22.03 -2.84
CA TYR A 15 -19.28 -22.22 -3.46
C TYR A 15 -19.69 -23.70 -3.37
N ASN A 16 -20.80 -23.97 -2.67
CA ASN A 16 -21.38 -25.30 -2.61
C ASN A 16 -22.33 -25.50 -3.79
N ARG A 17 -21.97 -26.40 -4.70
CA ARG A 17 -22.75 -26.69 -5.90
C ARG A 17 -24.08 -27.38 -5.62
N GLN A 18 -24.20 -28.05 -4.48
CA GLN A 18 -25.45 -28.74 -4.09
C GLN A 18 -26.47 -27.79 -3.54
N THR A 19 -26.04 -26.85 -2.68
CA THR A 19 -26.91 -25.82 -2.08
C THR A 19 -26.99 -24.54 -2.93
N GLN A 20 -26.18 -24.41 -3.97
CA GLN A 20 -26.04 -23.22 -4.82
C GLN A 20 -25.76 -21.93 -4.01
N GLN A 21 -25.09 -22.06 -2.90
CA GLN A 21 -24.76 -20.97 -1.99
C GLN A 21 -23.25 -20.93 -1.67
N TYR A 22 -22.78 -19.74 -1.30
CA TYR A 22 -21.45 -19.61 -0.73
C TYR A 22 -21.48 -19.94 0.76
N GLU A 23 -20.71 -20.92 1.16
CA GLU A 23 -20.54 -21.33 2.55
C GLU A 23 -19.19 -20.88 3.08
N ASP A 24 -19.18 -20.45 4.34
CA ASP A 24 -17.95 -20.06 5.01
C ASP A 24 -17.20 -21.33 5.47
N GLY A 25 -15.94 -21.43 5.07
CA GLY A 25 -15.06 -22.52 5.51
C GLY A 25 -14.52 -22.29 6.92
N THR A 26 -13.59 -23.14 7.30
CA THR A 26 -12.92 -23.04 8.61
C THR A 26 -12.08 -21.76 8.68
N ALA A 27 -12.31 -20.94 9.69
CA ALA A 27 -11.55 -19.74 9.93
C ALA A 27 -10.12 -20.08 10.37
N LEU A 28 -9.12 -19.49 9.70
CA LEU A 28 -7.72 -19.54 10.10
C LEU A 28 -7.41 -18.30 10.95
N PHE A 29 -6.84 -18.53 12.12
CA PHE A 29 -6.32 -17.46 12.99
C PHE A 29 -4.80 -17.59 13.06
N LEU A 30 -4.10 -16.60 12.51
CA LEU A 30 -2.64 -16.58 12.48
C LEU A 30 -2.11 -15.47 13.39
N ARG A 31 -1.34 -15.85 14.40
CA ARG A 31 -0.65 -14.90 15.28
C ARG A 31 0.52 -14.27 14.52
N CYS A 32 0.57 -12.94 14.53
CA CYS A 32 1.56 -12.15 13.81
C CYS A 32 2.32 -11.25 14.76
N SER A 33 3.59 -11.04 14.47
CA SER A 33 4.45 -10.08 15.17
C SER A 33 5.21 -9.22 14.18
N ALA A 34 5.26 -7.92 14.43
CA ALA A 34 6.05 -6.96 13.66
C ALA A 34 6.96 -6.17 14.60
N TRP A 35 8.11 -5.73 14.11
CA TRP A 35 9.18 -5.13 14.91
C TRP A 35 9.56 -3.73 14.43
N ASN A 36 10.12 -2.93 15.34
CA ASN A 36 10.71 -1.63 15.08
C ASN A 36 9.73 -0.63 14.44
N ASP A 37 10.13 0.02 13.35
CA ASP A 37 9.34 1.06 12.69
C ASP A 37 8.06 0.51 12.10
N LEU A 38 8.09 -0.73 11.57
CA LEU A 38 6.90 -1.40 11.08
C LEU A 38 5.83 -1.55 12.18
N ALA A 39 6.24 -1.89 13.41
CA ALA A 39 5.32 -1.99 14.54
C ALA A 39 4.63 -0.66 14.86
N ARG A 40 5.37 0.45 14.78
CA ARG A 40 4.82 1.81 14.95
C ARG A 40 3.86 2.19 13.84
N HIS A 41 4.23 1.89 12.60
CA HIS A 41 3.38 2.19 11.44
C HIS A 41 2.08 1.38 11.48
N ILE A 42 2.13 0.11 11.87
CA ILE A 42 0.93 -0.73 12.04
C ILE A 42 -0.01 -0.11 13.08
N SER A 43 0.51 0.31 14.24
CA SER A 43 -0.32 0.89 15.30
C SER A 43 -0.99 2.21 14.90
N GLN A 44 -0.40 2.94 13.97
CA GLN A 44 -0.93 4.21 13.45
C GLN A 44 -1.90 4.03 12.27
N SER A 45 -1.72 2.94 11.49
CA SER A 45 -2.41 2.77 10.21
C SER A 45 -3.45 1.66 10.20
N CYS A 46 -3.34 0.68 11.09
CA CYS A 46 -4.20 -0.49 11.12
C CYS A 46 -5.06 -0.53 12.39
N SER A 47 -6.33 -0.86 12.23
CA SER A 47 -7.29 -1.02 13.33
C SER A 47 -7.96 -2.38 13.28
N LYS A 48 -8.56 -2.76 14.42
CA LYS A 48 -9.32 -4.00 14.53
C LYS A 48 -10.48 -4.02 13.53
N GLY A 49 -10.61 -5.13 12.81
CA GLY A 49 -11.62 -5.31 11.78
C GLY A 49 -11.22 -4.85 10.39
N MET A 50 -10.07 -4.17 10.25
CA MET A 50 -9.56 -3.75 8.96
C MET A 50 -9.09 -4.95 8.14
N ARG A 51 -9.46 -4.96 6.84
CA ARG A 51 -8.93 -5.94 5.89
C ARG A 51 -7.51 -5.56 5.48
N VAL A 52 -6.57 -6.50 5.65
CA VAL A 52 -5.15 -6.27 5.39
C VAL A 52 -4.59 -7.30 4.43
N ILE A 53 -3.49 -6.95 3.78
CA ILE A 53 -2.60 -7.86 3.07
C ILE A 53 -1.30 -7.86 3.86
N ALA A 54 -0.78 -9.05 4.18
CA ALA A 54 0.46 -9.18 4.93
C ALA A 54 1.37 -10.20 4.26
N GLN A 55 2.66 -9.92 4.29
CA GLN A 55 3.73 -10.80 3.87
C GLN A 55 4.71 -10.96 5.03
N GLY A 56 5.24 -12.17 5.21
CA GLY A 56 6.15 -12.46 6.29
C GLY A 56 6.64 -13.89 6.30
N ARG A 57 7.44 -14.20 7.30
CA ARG A 57 8.04 -15.53 7.49
C ARG A 57 7.26 -16.31 8.54
N LEU A 58 6.81 -17.50 8.16
CA LEU A 58 6.17 -18.44 9.08
C LEU A 58 7.23 -19.14 9.91
N SER A 59 6.96 -19.27 11.20
CA SER A 59 7.72 -20.09 12.12
C SER A 59 6.78 -21.01 12.88
N GLN A 60 7.22 -22.24 13.09
CA GLN A 60 6.50 -23.24 13.84
C GLN A 60 7.29 -23.58 15.09
N ARG A 61 6.62 -23.57 16.23
CA ARG A 61 7.21 -24.06 17.49
C ARG A 61 6.27 -25.03 18.16
N SER A 62 6.84 -26.05 18.76
CA SER A 62 6.12 -27.00 19.57
C SER A 62 6.47 -26.76 21.06
N TYR A 63 5.46 -26.82 21.90
CA TYR A 63 5.63 -26.73 23.35
C TYR A 63 4.72 -27.73 24.03
N GLN A 64 5.15 -28.16 25.21
CA GLN A 64 4.31 -29.01 26.05
C GLN A 64 3.40 -28.14 26.91
N ALA A 65 2.08 -28.36 26.77
CA ALA A 65 1.10 -27.68 27.58
C ALA A 65 1.09 -28.23 29.02
N GLN A 66 0.46 -27.52 29.94
CA GLN A 66 0.40 -27.92 31.35
C GLN A 66 -0.32 -29.28 31.57
N ASP A 67 -1.15 -29.67 30.61
CA ASP A 67 -1.84 -30.97 30.57
C ASP A 67 -0.95 -32.13 30.05
N GLY A 68 0.33 -31.87 29.78
CA GLY A 68 1.30 -32.84 29.24
C GLY A 68 1.19 -33.07 27.73
N THR A 69 0.25 -32.43 27.03
CA THR A 69 0.10 -32.58 25.58
C THR A 69 1.09 -31.71 24.81
N ASN A 70 1.64 -32.25 23.72
CA ASN A 70 2.46 -31.47 22.80
C ASN A 70 1.56 -30.64 21.90
N ARG A 71 1.72 -29.34 21.94
CA ARG A 71 0.99 -28.40 21.05
C ARG A 71 1.95 -27.73 20.10
N THR A 72 1.50 -27.62 18.86
CA THR A 72 2.23 -26.94 17.80
C THR A 72 1.52 -25.63 17.46
N VAL A 73 2.27 -24.54 17.44
CA VAL A 73 1.77 -23.20 17.08
C VAL A 73 2.55 -22.70 15.89
N VAL A 74 1.80 -22.19 14.91
CA VAL A 74 2.37 -21.49 13.76
C VAL A 74 2.18 -19.99 13.99
N GLU A 75 3.25 -19.24 13.85
CA GLU A 75 3.28 -17.78 14.01
C GLU A 75 3.94 -17.16 12.77
N MET A 76 3.64 -15.90 12.49
CA MET A 76 4.23 -15.16 11.39
C MET A 76 4.98 -13.94 11.88
N THR A 77 6.24 -13.83 11.50
CA THR A 77 6.97 -12.55 11.60
C THR A 77 6.69 -11.76 10.34
N VAL A 78 6.05 -10.60 10.50
CA VAL A 78 5.60 -9.77 9.39
C VAL A 78 6.77 -8.95 8.87
N ASP A 79 7.02 -9.03 7.57
CA ASP A 79 7.98 -8.20 6.86
C ASP A 79 7.29 -7.01 6.20
N GLU A 80 6.06 -7.19 5.65
CA GLU A 80 5.24 -6.14 5.07
C GLU A 80 3.76 -6.32 5.38
N ILE A 81 3.04 -5.22 5.58
CA ILE A 81 1.59 -5.21 5.80
C ILE A 81 0.99 -3.88 5.33
N GLY A 82 -0.21 -3.95 4.81
CA GLY A 82 -0.96 -2.77 4.41
C GLY A 82 -2.46 -3.03 4.32
N PRO A 83 -3.28 -1.97 4.22
CA PRO A 83 -4.71 -2.11 4.01
C PRO A 83 -4.99 -2.72 2.63
N SER A 84 -5.97 -3.62 2.59
CA SER A 84 -6.49 -4.16 1.32
C SER A 84 -7.42 -3.14 0.67
N LEU A 85 -7.14 -2.76 -0.58
CA LEU A 85 -7.95 -1.79 -1.32
C LEU A 85 -9.17 -2.42 -2.02
N ARG A 86 -9.44 -3.70 -1.79
CA ARG A 86 -10.55 -4.38 -2.48
C ARG A 86 -11.91 -3.72 -2.23
N TYR A 87 -12.12 -3.17 -1.03
CA TYR A 87 -13.38 -2.52 -0.63
C TYR A 87 -13.13 -1.20 0.12
N ALA A 88 -11.94 -0.64 0.00
CA ALA A 88 -11.56 0.58 0.71
C ALA A 88 -10.53 1.36 -0.09
N THR A 89 -10.39 2.64 0.24
CA THR A 89 -9.30 3.50 -0.22
C THR A 89 -8.35 3.78 0.93
N ALA A 90 -7.09 4.07 0.62
CA ALA A 90 -6.09 4.46 1.61
C ALA A 90 -5.30 5.68 1.13
N GLN A 91 -5.00 6.57 2.07
CA GLN A 91 -4.05 7.66 1.86
C GLN A 91 -2.73 7.28 2.51
N VAL A 92 -1.64 7.44 1.77
CA VAL A 92 -0.30 7.08 2.24
C VAL A 92 0.50 8.33 2.50
N THR A 93 0.98 8.48 3.74
CA THR A 93 1.93 9.52 4.13
C THR A 93 3.31 8.90 4.25
N LYS A 94 4.22 9.31 3.36
CA LYS A 94 5.60 8.81 3.39
C LYS A 94 6.29 9.31 4.67
N GLN A 95 6.76 8.38 5.49
CA GLN A 95 7.62 8.72 6.60
C GLN A 95 9.03 8.98 6.08
N GLY A 96 9.57 10.15 6.37
CA GLY A 96 10.93 10.52 5.95
C GLY A 96 11.94 9.54 6.54
N GLY A 97 12.64 8.82 5.67
CA GLY A 97 13.78 8.01 6.09
C GLY A 97 14.84 8.91 6.70
N ARG A 98 15.46 8.49 7.79
CA ARG A 98 16.51 9.17 8.55
C ARG A 98 17.85 9.30 7.79
N ASN A 99 17.86 9.12 6.47
CA ASN A 99 19.00 9.34 5.59
C ASN A 99 18.72 10.50 4.62
N GLY A 100 18.61 11.70 5.18
CA GLY A 100 18.97 12.89 4.44
C GLY A 100 20.50 12.86 4.25
N TYR A 101 20.96 12.44 3.10
CA TYR A 101 22.28 12.83 2.63
C TYR A 101 22.22 14.34 2.45
N GLN A 102 22.64 15.07 3.47
CA GLN A 102 22.93 16.50 3.41
C GLN A 102 24.34 16.65 2.81
N GLY A 103 24.41 16.35 1.52
CA GLY A 103 25.57 16.69 0.69
C GLY A 103 25.45 18.13 0.24
N GLY A 104 25.65 19.05 1.14
CA GLY A 104 25.83 20.47 0.86
C GLY A 104 27.23 20.88 1.26
N GLY A 105 28.21 20.60 0.41
CA GLY A 105 29.53 21.24 0.48
C GLY A 105 29.39 22.72 0.14
N THR A 106 29.21 23.57 1.14
CA THR A 106 29.36 25.00 1.00
C THR A 106 30.85 25.30 0.95
N TYR A 107 31.40 25.44 -0.22
CA TYR A 107 32.68 26.15 -0.38
C TYR A 107 32.42 27.62 -0.08
N GLY A 108 32.95 28.08 1.03
CA GLY A 108 32.92 29.46 1.44
C GLY A 108 33.64 30.34 0.41
N ASN A 109 32.89 31.27 -0.16
CA ASN A 109 33.46 32.40 -0.92
C ASN A 109 33.63 33.58 0.08
N PRO A 110 34.88 34.06 0.32
CA PRO A 110 35.10 35.12 1.30
C PRO A 110 34.87 36.52 0.72
N ASN A 111 33.90 36.73 -0.15
CA ASN A 111 33.60 38.09 -0.63
C ASN A 111 32.10 38.33 -0.53
N GLY A 112 31.73 39.07 0.51
CA GLY A 112 30.34 39.41 0.85
C GLY A 112 29.68 40.28 -0.19
N GLN A 113 28.65 39.72 -0.85
CA GLN A 113 27.56 40.46 -1.45
C GLN A 113 26.25 39.85 -0.97
N PRO A 114 25.26 40.64 -0.52
CA PRO A 114 23.99 40.11 -0.10
C PRO A 114 23.25 39.48 -1.27
N PRO A 115 22.55 38.37 -1.08
CA PRO A 115 21.79 37.70 -2.14
C PRO A 115 20.65 38.58 -2.62
N GLN A 116 20.65 38.91 -3.91
CA GLN A 116 19.50 39.48 -4.60
C GLN A 116 18.38 38.42 -4.68
N PRO A 117 17.12 38.81 -4.52
CA PRO A 117 16.01 37.89 -4.69
C PRO A 117 15.96 37.38 -6.14
N PRO A 118 15.61 36.11 -6.34
CA PRO A 118 15.57 35.50 -7.67
C PRO A 118 14.52 36.22 -8.52
N GLN A 119 14.98 36.81 -9.63
CA GLN A 119 14.11 37.29 -10.70
C GLN A 119 13.40 36.06 -11.30
N GLN A 120 12.09 36.12 -11.32
CA GLN A 120 11.27 35.16 -12.05
C GLN A 120 11.57 35.31 -13.56
N THR A 121 12.38 34.45 -14.09
CA THR A 121 12.46 34.21 -15.52
C THR A 121 11.27 33.36 -15.89
N THR A 122 10.33 33.93 -16.61
CA THR A 122 9.25 33.21 -17.27
C THR A 122 9.88 32.18 -18.21
N PRO A 123 9.55 30.89 -18.11
CA PRO A 123 10.05 29.91 -19.07
C PRO A 123 9.49 30.24 -20.47
N PRO A 124 10.30 30.08 -21.54
CA PRO A 124 9.80 30.21 -22.90
C PRO A 124 8.71 29.17 -23.14
N PRO A 125 7.67 29.47 -23.96
CA PRO A 125 6.62 28.52 -24.26
C PRO A 125 7.24 27.25 -24.85
N ALA A 126 6.98 26.11 -24.22
CA ALA A 126 7.36 24.82 -24.75
C ALA A 126 6.69 24.67 -26.12
N SER A 127 7.51 24.57 -27.15
CA SER A 127 7.06 24.19 -28.49
C SER A 127 6.57 22.75 -28.42
N ASP A 128 5.27 22.58 -28.59
CA ASP A 128 4.58 21.31 -28.65
C ASP A 128 5.07 20.54 -29.88
N PRO A 129 5.76 19.39 -29.75
CA PRO A 129 6.27 18.65 -30.90
C PRO A 129 5.16 18.04 -31.78
N TRP A 130 3.88 18.18 -31.38
CA TRP A 130 2.74 17.69 -32.12
C TRP A 130 1.93 18.79 -32.84
N ALA A 131 2.35 20.06 -32.77
CA ALA A 131 1.64 21.20 -33.34
C ALA A 131 1.87 21.41 -34.84
N ASN A 132 2.61 20.53 -35.52
CA ASN A 132 2.83 20.66 -36.97
C ASN A 132 2.33 19.42 -37.71
N GLY A 133 1.05 19.44 -38.07
CA GLY A 133 0.42 18.38 -38.84
C GLY A 133 -0.92 18.81 -39.38
N GLY A 134 -0.89 19.55 -40.49
CA GLY A 134 -1.76 19.46 -41.66
C GLY A 134 -3.27 19.32 -41.47
N SER A 135 -3.90 20.37 -41.89
CA SER A 135 -5.28 20.43 -42.36
C SER A 135 -5.76 19.16 -43.10
N GLY A 136 -6.99 18.75 -42.79
CA GLY A 136 -7.82 18.00 -43.74
C GLY A 136 -8.19 16.61 -43.25
N HIS A 137 -9.36 16.50 -42.83
CA HIS A 137 -10.37 15.46 -43.08
C HIS A 137 -11.17 15.14 -41.84
N THR A 138 -12.33 15.76 -41.77
CA THR A 138 -13.44 15.18 -41.02
C THR A 138 -13.96 13.98 -41.79
N PRO A 139 -14.25 12.85 -41.16
CA PRO A 139 -15.54 12.25 -41.30
C PRO A 139 -16.26 12.14 -39.98
N ASP A 140 -17.38 12.79 -39.89
CA ASP A 140 -18.51 12.39 -39.07
C ASP A 140 -18.73 10.90 -39.21
N MET A 141 -18.53 10.18 -38.13
CA MET A 141 -19.10 8.85 -37.95
C MET A 141 -18.93 8.41 -36.50
N PHE A 142 -19.78 8.88 -35.63
CA PHE A 142 -20.36 8.12 -34.53
C PHE A 142 -21.57 8.89 -34.01
N ALA A 143 -22.65 8.81 -34.81
CA ALA A 143 -23.97 9.06 -34.29
C ALA A 143 -24.31 7.98 -33.27
N ALA A 144 -24.83 8.48 -32.16
CA ALA A 144 -25.39 7.75 -31.05
C ALA A 144 -26.26 6.56 -31.49
N ASP A 145 -25.96 5.40 -30.96
CA ASP A 145 -26.97 4.37 -30.73
C ASP A 145 -27.18 4.25 -29.21
N THR A 146 -28.24 4.92 -28.76
CA THR A 146 -28.89 4.73 -27.49
C THR A 146 -29.74 3.47 -27.56
N GLY A 147 -29.15 2.34 -27.28
CA GLY A 147 -29.84 1.07 -27.05
C GLY A 147 -29.65 0.64 -25.60
N ASP A 148 -30.63 0.96 -24.81
CA ASP A 148 -30.85 0.46 -23.47
C ASP A 148 -31.31 -1.00 -23.57
N PRO A 149 -30.61 -2.00 -23.00
CA PRO A 149 -31.22 -3.31 -22.80
C PRO A 149 -31.72 -3.40 -21.35
N GLU A 150 -33.04 -3.34 -21.23
CA GLU A 150 -33.77 -3.93 -20.13
C GLU A 150 -33.38 -5.41 -19.95
N PHE A 151 -32.84 -5.75 -18.77
CA PHE A 151 -33.08 -7.04 -18.09
C PHE A 151 -32.91 -6.85 -16.59
#